data_4af066273c92fe3703999389e32f88ba
#
_entry.id   4af066273c92fe3703999389e32f88ba
#
_cell.length_a   1.000
_cell.length_b   1.000
_cell.length_c   1.000
_cell.angle_alpha   90.00
_cell.angle_beta   90.00
_cell.angle_gamma   90.00
#
_symmetry.space_group_name_H-M   'P 1'
#
loop_
_entity.id
_entity.type
_entity.pdbx_description
1 polymer ?
#
loop_
_entity_poly.entity_id
_entity_poly.type
_entity_poly.pdbx_seq_one_letter_code
_entity_poly.pdbx_strand_id
1 'polypeptide(L)'
;MSLEIRSIRAFLDPSHTGLLEKTRAFASVALSRRPPSQSDDEARADARVLLKLMGEAGIFDPIQAQDYRGCCLVREVLAYHSPLADAVFALQALGATPLLFGATSDQEARAHDAIRGDAMGAFAMTEPGAGSDAHAMVCAARREGETYLLNGTKTLISNGGLADFYVVFATVEAGNPRAITAFLVEAVNPGFHFVRPLVMSAPHPLGEIEFRDCRVPATARIGLEGGGLKLALSTLDRLRATVGAAACGMAGRALDEAIQHARTREQFGKPLSELPLIQDKIARMAIRLRASRLLVYEAAWEKDQGAERVTLESGMAKAFATENAQTIVDDAVQILGGRGVLKESVTDLLYRSVRALRIYEGATEVQHLLVAAQLLKPTS
;
A
#
# COMPACT_ATOMS: atom_id res chain seq x y z
N MET A 1 8.20 -11.37 -18.54
CA MET A 1 9.32 -12.09 -17.87
C MET A 1 9.37 -11.85 -16.38
N SER A 2 9.31 -10.61 -15.92
CA SER A 2 9.45 -10.27 -14.49
C SER A 2 8.32 -10.77 -13.58
N LEU A 3 7.09 -10.90 -14.08
CA LEU A 3 5.93 -11.40 -13.33
C LEU A 3 5.78 -12.95 -13.35
N GLU A 4 6.80 -13.71 -13.75
CA GLU A 4 6.75 -15.17 -13.71
C GLU A 4 6.79 -15.69 -12.26
N ILE A 5 5.88 -16.62 -11.92
CA ILE A 5 5.78 -17.20 -10.57
C ILE A 5 6.86 -18.26 -10.28
N ARG A 6 7.66 -18.65 -11.28
CA ARG A 6 8.66 -19.74 -11.14
C ARG A 6 9.56 -19.58 -9.92
N SER A 7 9.98 -18.34 -9.61
CA SER A 7 10.90 -18.09 -8.48
C SER A 7 10.23 -18.17 -7.11
N ILE A 8 8.92 -18.02 -7.04
CA ILE A 8 8.13 -17.94 -5.78
C ILE A 8 7.15 -19.12 -5.65
N ARG A 9 7.16 -20.06 -6.61
CA ARG A 9 6.18 -21.15 -6.65
C ARG A 9 6.12 -22.00 -5.37
N ALA A 10 7.22 -22.07 -4.62
CA ALA A 10 7.28 -22.83 -3.38
C ALA A 10 6.39 -22.24 -2.28
N PHE A 11 6.04 -20.96 -2.36
CA PHE A 11 5.16 -20.25 -1.41
C PHE A 11 3.69 -20.25 -1.84
N LEU A 12 3.37 -20.74 -3.06
CA LEU A 12 2.04 -20.61 -3.65
C LEU A 12 1.28 -21.94 -3.65
N ASP A 13 -0.02 -21.84 -3.38
CA ASP A 13 -0.96 -22.95 -3.52
C ASP A 13 -1.60 -22.94 -4.93
N PRO A 14 -2.24 -24.01 -5.37
CA PRO A 14 -2.90 -24.09 -6.69
C PRO A 14 -3.93 -22.97 -6.94
N SER A 15 -4.66 -22.52 -5.90
CA SER A 15 -5.63 -21.42 -5.98
C SER A 15 -5.02 -20.09 -6.43
N HIS A 16 -3.77 -19.83 -6.08
CA HIS A 16 -3.05 -18.62 -6.46
C HIS A 16 -2.80 -18.51 -7.97
N THR A 17 -2.74 -19.65 -8.68
CA THR A 17 -2.60 -19.64 -10.15
C THR A 17 -3.83 -19.01 -10.80
N GLY A 18 -5.03 -19.42 -10.39
CA GLY A 18 -6.28 -18.84 -10.89
C GLY A 18 -6.42 -17.34 -10.55
N LEU A 19 -6.05 -16.94 -9.33
CA LEU A 19 -6.02 -15.54 -8.91
C LEU A 19 -5.06 -14.70 -9.78
N LEU A 20 -3.87 -15.23 -10.06
CA LEU A 20 -2.89 -14.56 -10.91
C LEU A 20 -3.40 -14.37 -12.33
N GLU A 21 -4.00 -15.42 -12.93
CA GLU A 21 -4.60 -15.34 -14.26
C GLU A 21 -5.75 -14.33 -14.31
N LYS A 22 -6.66 -14.36 -13.34
CA LYS A 22 -7.74 -13.40 -13.16
C LYS A 22 -7.21 -11.96 -13.09
N THR A 23 -6.18 -11.72 -12.27
CA THR A 23 -5.62 -10.38 -12.08
C THR A 23 -4.88 -9.89 -13.34
N ARG A 24 -4.16 -10.76 -14.03
CA ARG A 24 -3.52 -10.43 -15.32
C ARG A 24 -4.54 -10.11 -16.41
N ALA A 25 -5.60 -10.89 -16.51
CA ALA A 25 -6.70 -10.63 -17.45
C ALA A 25 -7.35 -9.27 -17.18
N PHE A 26 -7.64 -8.97 -15.91
CA PHE A 26 -8.13 -7.65 -15.50
C PHE A 26 -7.15 -6.54 -15.91
N ALA A 27 -5.87 -6.66 -15.58
CA ALA A 27 -4.87 -5.65 -15.89
C ALA A 27 -4.72 -5.43 -17.41
N SER A 28 -4.75 -6.51 -18.19
CA SER A 28 -4.70 -6.46 -19.66
C SER A 28 -5.90 -5.71 -20.27
N VAL A 29 -7.10 -5.88 -19.73
CA VAL A 29 -8.31 -5.24 -20.26
C VAL A 29 -8.49 -3.84 -19.71
N ALA A 30 -8.39 -3.66 -18.38
CA ALA A 30 -8.76 -2.44 -17.71
C ALA A 30 -7.63 -1.41 -17.60
N LEU A 31 -6.36 -1.86 -17.54
CA LEU A 31 -5.22 -0.96 -17.27
C LEU A 31 -4.36 -0.67 -18.51
N SER A 32 -4.18 -1.64 -19.44
CA SER A 32 -3.25 -1.47 -20.57
C SER A 32 -3.62 -0.35 -21.54
N ARG A 33 -4.91 0.00 -21.63
CA ARG A 33 -5.44 1.06 -22.50
C ARG A 33 -5.69 2.39 -21.78
N ARG A 34 -5.46 2.43 -20.47
CA ARG A 34 -5.67 3.62 -19.65
C ARG A 34 -4.34 4.36 -19.49
N PRO A 35 -4.22 5.60 -20.01
CA PRO A 35 -3.02 6.39 -19.77
C PRO A 35 -2.89 6.68 -18.27
N PRO A 36 -1.66 6.84 -17.75
CA PRO A 36 -1.46 7.27 -16.37
C PRO A 36 -2.04 8.66 -16.13
N SER A 37 -2.72 8.85 -15.00
CA SER A 37 -3.21 10.17 -14.56
C SER A 37 -2.06 11.17 -14.49
N GLN A 38 -2.28 12.39 -15.00
CA GLN A 38 -1.26 13.43 -15.07
C GLN A 38 -1.42 14.51 -13.99
N SER A 39 -2.54 14.52 -13.29
CA SER A 39 -2.88 15.45 -12.20
C SER A 39 -3.52 14.74 -11.02
N ASP A 40 -3.62 15.42 -9.88
CA ASP A 40 -4.33 14.92 -8.70
C ASP A 40 -5.83 14.72 -8.98
N ASP A 41 -6.45 15.65 -9.69
CA ASP A 41 -7.88 15.56 -10.04
C ASP A 41 -8.17 14.35 -10.93
N GLU A 42 -7.31 14.10 -11.94
CA GLU A 42 -7.43 12.90 -12.77
C GLU A 42 -7.25 11.63 -11.92
N ALA A 43 -6.25 11.61 -11.02
CA ALA A 43 -6.02 10.45 -10.15
C ALA A 43 -7.20 10.18 -9.21
N ARG A 44 -7.85 11.22 -8.68
CA ARG A 44 -9.06 11.11 -7.86
C ARG A 44 -10.24 10.53 -8.64
N ALA A 45 -10.47 11.01 -9.86
CA ALA A 45 -11.50 10.48 -10.75
C ALA A 45 -11.21 9.03 -11.14
N ASP A 46 -9.97 8.74 -11.57
CA ASP A 46 -9.54 7.40 -11.96
C ASP A 46 -9.59 6.40 -10.80
N ALA A 47 -9.26 6.82 -9.58
CA ALA A 47 -9.33 5.96 -8.40
C ALA A 47 -10.76 5.45 -8.14
N ARG A 48 -11.79 6.30 -8.31
CA ARG A 48 -13.20 5.89 -8.20
C ARG A 48 -13.60 4.89 -9.30
N VAL A 49 -13.15 5.12 -10.53
CA VAL A 49 -13.42 4.19 -11.64
C VAL A 49 -12.71 2.85 -11.40
N LEU A 50 -11.45 2.88 -11.00
CA LEU A 50 -10.68 1.67 -10.70
C LEU A 50 -11.27 0.88 -9.55
N LEU A 51 -11.73 1.54 -8.48
CA LEU A 51 -12.43 0.91 -7.36
C LEU A 51 -13.61 0.07 -7.86
N LYS A 52 -14.49 0.66 -8.67
CA LYS A 52 -15.67 -0.01 -9.21
C LYS A 52 -15.30 -1.21 -10.08
N LEU A 53 -14.39 -1.01 -11.04
CA LEU A 53 -13.95 -2.08 -11.94
C LEU A 53 -13.27 -3.23 -11.18
N MET A 54 -12.47 -2.94 -10.16
CA MET A 54 -11.78 -3.95 -9.36
C MET A 54 -12.77 -4.72 -8.48
N GLY A 55 -13.76 -4.06 -7.90
CA GLY A 55 -14.82 -4.70 -7.13
C GLY A 55 -15.64 -5.65 -8.01
N GLU A 56 -16.13 -5.18 -9.15
CA GLU A 56 -16.88 -5.99 -10.12
C GLU A 56 -16.09 -7.21 -10.63
N ALA A 57 -14.78 -7.07 -10.76
CA ALA A 57 -13.89 -8.16 -11.14
C ALA A 57 -13.47 -9.06 -9.97
N GLY A 58 -13.88 -8.79 -8.72
CA GLY A 58 -13.49 -9.53 -7.53
C GLY A 58 -11.97 -9.50 -7.27
N ILE A 59 -11.30 -8.38 -7.59
CA ILE A 59 -9.85 -8.22 -7.37
C ILE A 59 -9.55 -8.06 -5.87
N PHE A 60 -10.52 -7.60 -5.07
CA PHE A 60 -10.39 -7.44 -3.62
C PHE A 60 -10.66 -8.72 -2.82
N ASP A 61 -11.08 -9.83 -3.44
CA ASP A 61 -11.41 -11.10 -2.76
C ASP A 61 -10.31 -11.58 -1.78
N PRO A 62 -9.00 -11.47 -2.06
CA PRO A 62 -7.95 -11.88 -1.13
C PRO A 62 -7.99 -11.12 0.20
N ILE A 63 -8.50 -9.88 0.23
CA ILE A 63 -8.63 -9.08 1.46
C ILE A 63 -9.64 -9.75 2.39
N GLN A 64 -10.81 -10.14 1.86
CA GLN A 64 -11.84 -10.83 2.63
C GLN A 64 -11.40 -12.22 3.08
N ALA A 65 -10.72 -12.94 2.20
CA ALA A 65 -10.18 -14.27 2.50
C ALA A 65 -9.00 -14.25 3.47
N GLN A 66 -8.44 -13.07 3.78
CA GLN A 66 -7.21 -12.89 4.56
C GLN A 66 -6.03 -13.68 3.96
N ASP A 67 -6.02 -13.80 2.64
CA ASP A 67 -4.96 -14.43 1.85
C ASP A 67 -3.88 -13.39 1.51
N TYR A 68 -2.84 -13.32 2.34
CA TYR A 68 -1.81 -12.30 2.20
C TYR A 68 -0.87 -12.58 1.02
N ARG A 69 -0.67 -13.85 0.65
CA ARG A 69 0.03 -14.21 -0.60
C ARG A 69 -0.78 -13.79 -1.81
N GLY A 70 -2.10 -13.99 -1.78
CA GLY A 70 -3.02 -13.49 -2.78
C GLY A 70 -2.98 -11.97 -2.89
N CYS A 71 -3.00 -11.25 -1.76
CA CYS A 71 -2.82 -9.80 -1.74
C CYS A 71 -1.48 -9.37 -2.37
N CYS A 72 -0.38 -10.09 -2.10
CA CYS A 72 0.92 -9.82 -2.71
C CYS A 72 0.88 -10.03 -4.24
N LEU A 73 0.28 -11.13 -4.72
CA LEU A 73 0.13 -11.41 -6.15
C LEU A 73 -0.65 -10.31 -6.87
N VAL A 74 -1.79 -9.92 -6.31
CA VAL A 74 -2.62 -8.85 -6.87
C VAL A 74 -1.85 -7.54 -6.93
N ARG A 75 -1.23 -7.12 -5.83
CA ARG A 75 -0.47 -5.88 -5.77
C ARG A 75 0.73 -5.87 -6.72
N GLU A 76 1.47 -6.97 -6.83
CA GLU A 76 2.60 -7.09 -7.75
C GLU A 76 2.15 -6.91 -9.21
N VAL A 77 1.03 -7.53 -9.62
CA VAL A 77 0.48 -7.37 -10.98
C VAL A 77 -0.07 -5.96 -11.19
N LEU A 78 -0.86 -5.43 -10.27
CA LEU A 78 -1.42 -4.08 -10.40
C LEU A 78 -0.32 -3.02 -10.50
N ALA A 79 0.68 -3.07 -9.61
CA ALA A 79 1.79 -2.13 -9.57
C ALA A 79 2.69 -2.19 -10.80
N TYR A 80 2.82 -3.35 -11.44
CA TYR A 80 3.50 -3.50 -12.73
C TYR A 80 2.82 -2.71 -13.84
N HIS A 81 1.48 -2.68 -13.86
CA HIS A 81 0.69 -2.02 -14.90
C HIS A 81 0.34 -0.56 -14.55
N SER A 82 0.00 -0.28 -13.29
CA SER A 82 -0.46 1.02 -12.82
C SER A 82 -0.20 1.20 -11.32
N PRO A 83 0.70 2.11 -10.92
CA PRO A 83 0.88 2.46 -9.51
C PRO A 83 -0.40 2.94 -8.82
N LEU A 84 -1.29 3.64 -9.55
CA LEU A 84 -2.57 4.09 -9.02
C LEU A 84 -3.53 2.92 -8.74
N ALA A 85 -3.59 1.91 -9.62
CA ALA A 85 -4.41 0.73 -9.39
C ALA A 85 -3.93 -0.07 -8.16
N ASP A 86 -2.61 -0.22 -7.98
CA ASP A 86 -2.05 -0.79 -6.75
C ASP A 86 -2.45 0.03 -5.52
N ALA A 87 -2.37 1.36 -5.60
CA ALA A 87 -2.76 2.23 -4.50
C ALA A 87 -4.23 2.05 -4.11
N VAL A 88 -5.15 1.96 -5.09
CA VAL A 88 -6.57 1.70 -4.82
C VAL A 88 -6.74 0.38 -4.07
N PHE A 89 -6.07 -0.70 -4.50
CA PHE A 89 -6.11 -1.98 -3.78
C PHE A 89 -5.59 -1.85 -2.35
N ALA A 90 -4.41 -1.25 -2.17
CA ALA A 90 -3.77 -1.09 -0.88
C ALA A 90 -4.66 -0.35 0.12
N LEU A 91 -5.33 0.69 -0.34
CA LEU A 91 -6.16 1.54 0.51
C LEU A 91 -7.49 0.89 0.89
N GLN A 92 -8.07 0.09 -0.02
CA GLN A 92 -9.20 -0.76 0.34
C GLN A 92 -8.81 -1.81 1.37
N ALA A 93 -7.63 -2.43 1.24
CA ALA A 93 -7.12 -3.36 2.24
C ALA A 93 -6.90 -2.67 3.60
N LEU A 94 -6.30 -1.47 3.64
CA LEU A 94 -6.10 -0.71 4.88
C LEU A 94 -7.42 -0.25 5.51
N GLY A 95 -8.41 0.16 4.71
CA GLY A 95 -9.72 0.58 5.18
C GLY A 95 -10.58 -0.59 5.70
N ALA A 96 -10.56 -1.73 5.00
CA ALA A 96 -11.39 -2.89 5.34
C ALA A 96 -10.81 -3.74 6.48
N THR A 97 -9.48 -3.97 6.52
CA THR A 97 -8.85 -4.90 7.47
C THR A 97 -9.17 -4.59 8.94
N PRO A 98 -9.12 -3.34 9.44
CA PRO A 98 -9.49 -3.05 10.83
C PRO A 98 -10.94 -3.42 11.16
N LEU A 99 -11.84 -3.30 10.18
CA LEU A 99 -13.26 -3.65 10.33
C LEU A 99 -13.47 -5.16 10.32
N LEU A 100 -12.65 -5.93 9.61
CA LEU A 100 -12.71 -7.41 9.63
C LEU A 100 -12.17 -8.02 10.93
N PHE A 101 -11.34 -7.28 11.70
CA PHE A 101 -10.70 -7.81 12.91
C PHE A 101 -11.20 -7.23 14.22
N GLY A 102 -11.74 -6.05 14.21
CA GLY A 102 -12.10 -5.33 15.43
C GLY A 102 -13.55 -4.88 15.49
N ALA A 103 -14.35 -5.16 14.46
CA ALA A 103 -15.68 -4.63 14.28
C ALA A 103 -16.80 -5.49 14.89
N THR A 104 -17.96 -4.86 15.02
CA THR A 104 -19.26 -5.52 15.18
C THR A 104 -19.80 -5.92 13.79
N SER A 105 -20.87 -6.75 13.74
CA SER A 105 -21.52 -7.16 12.50
C SER A 105 -21.90 -5.99 11.59
N ASP A 106 -22.37 -4.87 12.15
CA ASP A 106 -22.76 -3.70 11.39
C ASP A 106 -21.56 -2.99 10.75
N GLN A 107 -20.41 -2.98 11.44
CA GLN A 107 -19.16 -2.41 10.91
C GLN A 107 -18.51 -3.34 9.87
N GLU A 108 -18.63 -4.67 10.03
CA GLU A 108 -18.17 -5.65 9.04
C GLU A 108 -18.88 -5.48 7.69
N ALA A 109 -20.18 -5.11 7.69
CA ALA A 109 -20.91 -4.79 6.47
C ALA A 109 -20.21 -3.68 5.67
N ARG A 110 -19.62 -2.69 6.34
CA ARG A 110 -18.87 -1.60 5.70
C ARG A 110 -17.57 -2.09 5.07
N ALA A 111 -16.89 -3.08 5.69
CA ALA A 111 -15.73 -3.74 5.07
C ALA A 111 -16.14 -4.49 3.80
N HIS A 112 -17.29 -5.16 3.81
CA HIS A 112 -17.81 -5.85 2.63
C HIS A 112 -18.18 -4.88 1.51
N ASP A 113 -18.76 -3.70 1.81
CA ASP A 113 -19.01 -2.65 0.81
C ASP A 113 -17.70 -2.22 0.15
N ALA A 114 -16.64 -2.05 0.95
CA ALA A 114 -15.32 -1.70 0.43
C ALA A 114 -14.76 -2.80 -0.50
N ILE A 115 -14.87 -4.07 -0.12
CA ILE A 115 -14.38 -5.21 -0.90
C ILE A 115 -15.17 -5.39 -2.20
N ARG A 116 -16.48 -5.09 -2.22
CA ARG A 116 -17.26 -5.09 -3.44
C ARG A 116 -17.03 -3.88 -4.35
N GLY A 117 -16.23 -2.90 -3.90
CA GLY A 117 -16.01 -1.66 -4.63
C GLY A 117 -17.22 -0.70 -4.60
N ASP A 118 -18.15 -0.90 -3.67
CA ASP A 118 -19.34 -0.05 -3.48
C ASP A 118 -19.02 1.15 -2.58
N ALA A 119 -17.99 1.06 -1.73
CA ALA A 119 -17.53 2.14 -0.88
C ALA A 119 -16.01 2.23 -0.87
N MET A 120 -15.48 3.45 -0.83
CA MET A 120 -14.05 3.73 -0.71
C MET A 120 -13.68 3.93 0.75
N GLY A 121 -12.71 3.16 1.25
CA GLY A 121 -12.19 3.30 2.61
C GLY A 121 -10.95 4.17 2.69
N ALA A 122 -10.71 4.72 3.89
CA ALA A 122 -9.46 5.39 4.24
C ALA A 122 -9.00 5.02 5.65
N PHE A 123 -7.68 5.06 5.86
CA PHE A 123 -7.02 4.79 7.14
C PHE A 123 -6.39 6.08 7.66
N ALA A 124 -7.04 6.71 8.65
CA ALA A 124 -6.71 8.05 9.12
C ALA A 124 -5.94 8.01 10.45
N MET A 125 -4.62 7.78 10.38
CA MET A 125 -3.74 7.67 11.53
C MET A 125 -2.83 8.89 11.70
N THR A 126 -2.13 9.29 10.63
CA THR A 126 -1.07 10.31 10.63
C THR A 126 -1.60 11.71 10.93
N GLU A 127 -0.86 12.45 11.76
CA GLU A 127 -1.12 13.85 12.10
C GLU A 127 0.06 14.75 11.73
N PRO A 128 -0.10 16.07 11.66
CA PRO A 128 1.03 16.98 11.40
C PRO A 128 2.21 16.80 12.35
N GLY A 129 1.96 16.44 13.61
CA GLY A 129 2.97 16.21 14.65
C GLY A 129 3.27 14.75 14.95
N ALA A 130 2.55 13.78 14.34
CA ALA A 130 2.66 12.36 14.68
C ALA A 130 2.62 11.49 13.42
N GLY A 131 3.79 11.12 12.92
CA GLY A 131 3.99 10.17 11.81
C GLY A 131 4.56 8.85 12.30
N SER A 132 5.89 8.68 12.20
CA SER A 132 6.60 7.49 12.71
C SER A 132 6.43 7.32 14.22
N ASP A 133 6.33 8.40 14.98
CA ASP A 133 5.95 8.39 16.37
C ASP A 133 4.42 8.48 16.51
N ALA A 134 3.75 7.35 16.36
CA ALA A 134 2.30 7.26 16.50
C ALA A 134 1.80 7.52 17.94
N HIS A 135 2.70 7.45 18.93
CA HIS A 135 2.36 7.72 20.32
C HIS A 135 2.16 9.22 20.59
N ALA A 136 2.71 10.09 19.74
CA ALA A 136 2.55 11.54 19.83
C ALA A 136 1.21 12.06 19.28
N MET A 137 0.25 11.18 18.97
CA MET A 137 -1.08 11.50 18.45
C MET A 137 -1.87 12.37 19.44
N VAL A 138 -2.47 13.47 18.94
CA VAL A 138 -3.23 14.45 19.72
C VAL A 138 -4.69 14.61 19.30
N CYS A 139 -5.09 14.03 18.15
CA CYS A 139 -6.50 14.00 17.75
C CYS A 139 -7.31 13.35 18.89
N ALA A 140 -8.25 14.09 19.46
CA ALA A 140 -8.97 13.70 20.65
C ALA A 140 -10.35 13.11 20.34
N ALA A 141 -10.78 12.14 21.16
CA ALA A 141 -12.12 11.56 21.14
C ALA A 141 -12.71 11.62 22.56
N ARG A 142 -13.40 12.69 22.89
CA ARG A 142 -14.02 12.89 24.21
C ARG A 142 -15.35 12.15 24.29
N ARG A 143 -15.51 11.28 25.28
CA ARG A 143 -16.77 10.56 25.51
C ARG A 143 -17.83 11.47 26.14
N GLU A 144 -19.05 11.45 25.58
CA GLU A 144 -20.24 12.14 26.08
C GLU A 144 -21.43 11.14 26.11
N GLY A 145 -21.55 10.39 27.19
CA GLY A 145 -22.58 9.37 27.32
C GLY A 145 -22.38 8.25 26.29
N GLU A 146 -23.36 8.06 25.40
CA GLU A 146 -23.34 7.07 24.33
C GLU A 146 -22.76 7.61 23.00
N THR A 147 -22.00 8.69 23.06
CA THR A 147 -21.33 9.29 21.89
C THR A 147 -19.88 9.63 22.20
N TYR A 148 -19.07 9.77 21.15
CA TYR A 148 -17.75 10.39 21.18
C TYR A 148 -17.74 11.64 20.33
N LEU A 149 -17.03 12.66 20.79
CA LEU A 149 -16.80 13.91 20.08
C LEU A 149 -15.35 13.94 19.63
N LEU A 150 -15.12 13.80 18.32
CA LEU A 150 -13.79 13.79 17.75
C LEU A 150 -13.39 15.21 17.34
N ASN A 151 -12.16 15.62 17.72
CA ASN A 151 -11.55 16.90 17.38
C ASN A 151 -10.07 16.71 17.02
N GLY A 152 -9.64 17.25 15.87
CA GLY A 152 -8.25 17.21 15.46
C GLY A 152 -8.07 17.12 13.95
N THR A 153 -6.82 17.17 13.51
CA THR A 153 -6.44 17.15 12.10
C THR A 153 -5.66 15.89 11.77
N LYS A 154 -5.99 15.25 10.66
CA LYS A 154 -5.23 14.16 10.06
C LYS A 154 -4.66 14.62 8.73
N THR A 155 -3.39 14.31 8.49
CA THR A 155 -2.67 14.70 7.28
C THR A 155 -2.09 13.50 6.55
N LEU A 156 -1.75 13.67 5.28
CA LEU A 156 -1.22 12.60 4.43
C LEU A 156 -2.16 11.37 4.38
N ILE A 157 -3.46 11.64 4.42
CA ILE A 157 -4.47 10.58 4.38
C ILE A 157 -4.79 10.25 2.92
N SER A 158 -4.41 9.05 2.51
CA SER A 158 -4.78 8.53 1.21
C SER A 158 -6.30 8.38 1.12
N ASN A 159 -6.87 8.68 -0.03
CA ASN A 159 -8.30 8.87 -0.25
C ASN A 159 -8.94 10.00 0.59
N GLY A 160 -8.15 10.88 1.23
CA GLY A 160 -8.66 12.04 1.96
C GLY A 160 -9.51 12.94 1.07
N GLY A 161 -10.76 13.20 1.48
CA GLY A 161 -11.77 13.94 0.70
C GLY A 161 -12.37 13.16 -0.47
N LEU A 162 -12.00 11.88 -0.63
CA LEU A 162 -12.55 10.98 -1.65
C LEU A 162 -13.24 9.77 -1.02
N ALA A 163 -12.78 9.29 0.13
CA ALA A 163 -13.33 8.12 0.80
C ALA A 163 -14.77 8.36 1.30
N ASP A 164 -15.56 7.27 1.33
CA ASP A 164 -16.92 7.26 1.85
C ASP A 164 -16.92 7.04 3.36
N PHE A 165 -15.90 6.35 3.89
CA PHE A 165 -15.68 6.16 5.32
C PHE A 165 -14.19 6.20 5.68
N TYR A 166 -13.94 6.50 6.94
CA TYR A 166 -12.60 6.60 7.51
C TYR A 166 -12.48 5.73 8.76
N VAL A 167 -11.44 4.90 8.85
CA VAL A 167 -10.99 4.32 10.12
C VAL A 167 -10.06 5.34 10.76
N VAL A 168 -10.56 5.99 11.81
CA VAL A 168 -9.89 7.13 12.48
C VAL A 168 -9.32 6.67 13.81
N PHE A 169 -8.05 6.99 14.06
CA PHE A 169 -7.40 6.76 15.34
C PHE A 169 -7.30 8.06 16.12
N ALA A 170 -7.86 8.07 17.34
CA ALA A 170 -7.88 9.23 18.21
C ALA A 170 -7.65 8.82 19.66
N THR A 171 -7.11 9.72 20.49
CA THR A 171 -6.91 9.45 21.90
C THR A 171 -8.14 9.82 22.72
N VAL A 172 -8.57 8.95 23.64
CA VAL A 172 -9.65 9.26 24.59
C VAL A 172 -9.11 9.93 25.88
N GLU A 173 -7.77 9.98 26.04
CA GLU A 173 -7.08 10.62 27.13
C GLU A 173 -5.79 11.28 26.61
N ALA A 174 -5.74 12.59 26.69
CA ALA A 174 -4.62 13.39 26.20
C ALA A 174 -3.28 12.95 26.85
N GLY A 175 -2.24 12.77 26.01
CA GLY A 175 -0.91 12.38 26.48
C GLY A 175 -0.76 10.90 26.90
N ASN A 176 -1.82 10.10 26.81
CA ASN A 176 -1.76 8.67 27.10
C ASN A 176 -1.78 7.84 25.81
N PRO A 177 -0.64 7.29 25.34
CA PRO A 177 -0.59 6.50 24.12
C PRO A 177 -1.37 5.17 24.21
N ARG A 178 -1.68 4.71 25.44
CA ARG A 178 -2.53 3.53 25.67
C ARG A 178 -4.02 3.82 25.54
N ALA A 179 -4.40 5.09 25.39
CA ALA A 179 -5.79 5.53 25.23
C ALA A 179 -6.19 5.74 23.76
N ILE A 180 -5.29 5.41 22.78
CA ILE A 180 -5.62 5.49 21.37
C ILE A 180 -6.69 4.46 21.02
N THR A 181 -7.78 4.94 20.46
CA THR A 181 -9.00 4.19 20.12
C THR A 181 -9.30 4.36 18.64
N ALA A 182 -9.86 3.35 18.01
CA ALA A 182 -10.24 3.38 16.60
C ALA A 182 -11.75 3.63 16.46
N PHE A 183 -12.14 4.43 15.48
CA PHE A 183 -13.52 4.81 15.18
C PHE A 183 -13.81 4.69 13.69
N LEU A 184 -15.00 4.18 13.35
CA LEU A 184 -15.57 4.29 12.01
C LEU A 184 -16.28 5.65 11.88
N VAL A 185 -15.83 6.49 10.97
CA VAL A 185 -16.42 7.80 10.69
C VAL A 185 -16.86 7.87 9.24
N GLU A 186 -18.14 8.12 9.01
CA GLU A 186 -18.69 8.30 7.66
C GLU A 186 -18.33 9.69 7.14
N ALA A 187 -18.02 9.80 5.84
CA ALA A 187 -17.67 11.08 5.20
C ALA A 187 -18.81 12.11 5.21
N VAL A 188 -20.05 11.64 5.32
CA VAL A 188 -21.24 12.50 5.41
C VAL A 188 -21.49 13.07 6.81
N ASN A 189 -20.65 12.72 7.81
CA ASN A 189 -20.79 13.26 9.16
C ASN A 189 -20.57 14.78 9.14
N PRO A 190 -21.48 15.59 9.74
CA PRO A 190 -21.37 17.06 9.70
C PRO A 190 -20.09 17.63 10.32
N GLY A 191 -19.47 16.90 11.26
CA GLY A 191 -18.20 17.29 11.89
C GLY A 191 -16.96 16.84 11.13
N PHE A 192 -17.10 16.11 10.01
CA PHE A 192 -16.00 15.75 9.13
C PHE A 192 -15.78 16.84 8.08
N HIS A 193 -14.53 17.26 7.88
CA HIS A 193 -14.16 18.28 6.91
C HIS A 193 -12.96 17.83 6.09
N PHE A 194 -13.10 17.84 4.75
CA PHE A 194 -11.97 17.80 3.86
C PHE A 194 -11.34 19.20 3.77
N VAL A 195 -10.07 19.32 4.16
CA VAL A 195 -9.38 20.62 4.23
C VAL A 195 -8.79 20.96 2.85
N ARG A 196 -7.99 20.06 2.30
CA ARG A 196 -7.32 20.27 0.99
C ARG A 196 -6.69 18.99 0.45
N PRO A 197 -6.48 18.91 -0.87
CA PRO A 197 -5.61 17.89 -1.44
C PRO A 197 -4.14 18.16 -1.07
N LEU A 198 -3.36 17.08 -0.98
CA LEU A 198 -1.90 17.10 -0.86
C LEU A 198 -1.33 16.44 -2.12
N VAL A 199 -0.83 17.25 -3.04
CA VAL A 199 -0.41 16.78 -4.36
C VAL A 199 0.96 16.12 -4.29
N MET A 200 1.04 14.86 -4.69
CA MET A 200 2.28 14.09 -4.75
C MET A 200 2.99 14.23 -6.10
N SER A 201 4.30 13.92 -6.12
CA SER A 201 5.09 13.88 -7.35
C SER A 201 4.60 12.83 -8.36
N ALA A 202 4.05 11.70 -7.87
CA ALA A 202 3.27 10.76 -8.68
C ALA A 202 1.79 10.90 -8.30
N PRO A 203 0.86 11.05 -9.26
CA PRO A 203 -0.54 11.25 -8.97
C PRO A 203 -1.13 10.13 -8.11
N HIS A 204 -1.63 10.49 -6.93
CA HIS A 204 -2.21 9.60 -5.93
C HIS A 204 -3.13 10.42 -5.03
N PRO A 205 -4.42 10.03 -4.85
CA PRO A 205 -5.34 10.76 -4.00
C PRO A 205 -4.84 10.84 -2.55
N LEU A 206 -4.41 12.01 -2.12
CA LEU A 206 -3.92 12.28 -0.78
C LEU A 206 -4.55 13.56 -0.25
N GLY A 207 -4.85 13.65 1.05
CA GLY A 207 -5.49 14.83 1.59
C GLY A 207 -5.23 15.07 3.07
N GLU A 208 -5.59 16.28 3.47
CA GLU A 208 -5.70 16.73 4.85
C GLU A 208 -7.19 16.79 5.21
N ILE A 209 -7.54 16.22 6.35
CA ILE A 209 -8.90 16.14 6.87
C ILE A 209 -8.92 16.64 8.31
N GLU A 210 -10.05 17.18 8.74
CA GLU A 210 -10.24 17.72 10.07
C GLU A 210 -11.57 17.25 10.66
N PHE A 211 -11.56 17.01 11.96
CA PHE A 211 -12.73 16.72 12.77
C PHE A 211 -12.99 17.92 13.67
N ARG A 212 -14.19 18.51 13.57
CA ARG A 212 -14.66 19.62 14.40
C ARG A 212 -15.96 19.20 15.05
N ASP A 213 -15.90 18.95 16.35
CA ASP A 213 -17.04 18.43 17.10
C ASP A 213 -17.75 17.28 16.38
N CYS A 214 -16.94 16.43 15.73
CA CYS A 214 -17.44 15.31 14.93
C CYS A 214 -18.02 14.26 15.86
N ARG A 215 -19.34 14.23 15.94
CA ARG A 215 -20.09 13.36 16.84
C ARG A 215 -20.31 11.99 16.20
N VAL A 216 -19.83 10.95 16.88
CA VAL A 216 -20.04 9.56 16.48
C VAL A 216 -20.66 8.76 17.62
N PRO A 217 -21.56 7.81 17.35
CA PRO A 217 -22.13 6.96 18.41
C PRO A 217 -21.05 6.06 19.03
N ALA A 218 -21.25 5.61 20.27
CA ALA A 218 -20.33 4.67 20.93
C ALA A 218 -20.14 3.36 20.13
N THR A 219 -21.14 2.97 19.36
CA THR A 219 -21.11 1.84 18.44
C THR A 219 -20.17 2.03 17.23
N ALA A 220 -19.78 3.26 16.94
CA ALA A 220 -18.76 3.53 15.89
C ALA A 220 -17.34 3.18 16.33
N ARG A 221 -17.11 2.91 17.62
CA ARG A 221 -15.81 2.45 18.12
C ARG A 221 -15.50 1.05 17.57
N ILE A 222 -14.31 0.90 17.00
CA ILE A 222 -13.82 -0.36 16.47
C ILE A 222 -12.97 -1.05 17.55
N GLY A 223 -13.42 -2.20 18.03
CA GLY A 223 -12.74 -2.94 19.08
C GLY A 223 -12.83 -2.30 20.48
N LEU A 224 -11.81 -2.51 21.28
CA LEU A 224 -11.78 -2.02 22.68
C LEU A 224 -11.31 -0.56 22.76
N GLU A 225 -11.83 0.20 23.70
CA GLU A 225 -11.28 1.49 24.06
C GLU A 225 -9.83 1.34 24.52
N GLY A 226 -8.93 2.20 24.03
CA GLY A 226 -7.48 2.05 24.21
C GLY A 226 -6.83 0.96 23.34
N GLY A 227 -7.61 0.18 22.59
CA GLY A 227 -7.12 -0.90 21.72
C GLY A 227 -6.72 -0.45 20.31
N GLY A 228 -6.94 0.81 19.95
CA GLY A 228 -6.80 1.30 18.58
C GLY A 228 -5.38 1.22 18.05
N LEU A 229 -4.36 1.54 18.86
CA LEU A 229 -2.96 1.43 18.41
C LEU A 229 -2.58 -0.03 18.11
N LYS A 230 -3.02 -0.98 18.97
CA LYS A 230 -2.79 -2.40 18.73
C LYS A 230 -3.47 -2.86 17.43
N LEU A 231 -4.69 -2.40 17.18
CA LEU A 231 -5.43 -2.69 15.95
C LEU A 231 -4.70 -2.11 14.72
N ALA A 232 -4.26 -0.85 14.78
CA ALA A 232 -3.49 -0.21 13.71
C ALA A 232 -2.20 -0.97 13.38
N LEU A 233 -1.38 -1.24 14.40
CA LEU A 233 -0.11 -1.94 14.21
C LEU A 233 -0.30 -3.38 13.72
N SER A 234 -1.35 -4.07 14.18
CA SER A 234 -1.71 -5.41 13.72
C SER A 234 -2.17 -5.40 12.24
N THR A 235 -2.91 -4.38 11.82
CA THR A 235 -3.28 -4.18 10.41
C THR A 235 -2.04 -3.95 9.54
N LEU A 236 -1.17 -3.04 9.96
CA LEU A 236 0.08 -2.76 9.25
C LEU A 236 1.02 -3.97 9.20
N ASP A 237 1.12 -4.76 10.27
CA ASP A 237 1.96 -5.96 10.32
C ASP A 237 1.54 -6.99 9.27
N ARG A 238 0.23 -7.19 9.08
CA ARG A 238 -0.34 -8.08 8.07
C ARG A 238 -0.11 -7.60 6.64
N LEU A 239 -0.27 -6.29 6.40
CA LEU A 239 -0.25 -5.72 5.05
C LEU A 239 1.14 -5.24 4.61
N ARG A 240 2.11 -5.13 5.52
CA ARG A 240 3.45 -4.59 5.24
C ARG A 240 4.20 -5.33 4.14
N ALA A 241 4.17 -6.66 4.12
CA ALA A 241 4.81 -7.45 3.06
C ALA A 241 4.23 -7.11 1.68
N THR A 242 2.93 -6.76 1.60
CA THR A 242 2.26 -6.42 0.34
C THR A 242 2.79 -5.11 -0.26
N VAL A 243 3.34 -4.18 0.55
CA VAL A 243 4.06 -3.00 0.05
C VAL A 243 5.33 -3.41 -0.70
N GLY A 244 6.04 -4.43 -0.18
CA GLY A 244 7.17 -5.05 -0.86
C GLY A 244 6.76 -5.68 -2.20
N ALA A 245 5.57 -6.30 -2.28
CA ALA A 245 5.05 -6.86 -3.53
C ALA A 245 4.78 -5.77 -4.59
N ALA A 246 4.16 -4.65 -4.19
CA ALA A 246 3.98 -3.49 -5.05
C ALA A 246 5.33 -2.97 -5.59
N ALA A 247 6.33 -2.86 -4.70
CA ALA A 247 7.69 -2.48 -5.08
C ALA A 247 8.29 -3.45 -6.11
N CYS A 248 8.08 -4.77 -5.93
CA CYS A 248 8.51 -5.78 -6.90
C CYS A 248 7.79 -5.64 -8.25
N GLY A 249 6.50 -5.32 -8.27
CA GLY A 249 5.74 -5.07 -9.50
C GLY A 249 6.29 -3.89 -10.29
N MET A 250 6.49 -2.73 -9.65
CA MET A 250 7.08 -1.54 -10.27
C MET A 250 8.51 -1.80 -10.75
N ALA A 251 9.34 -2.47 -9.94
CA ALA A 251 10.71 -2.84 -10.30
C ALA A 251 10.74 -3.83 -11.47
N GLY A 252 9.80 -4.77 -11.51
CA GLY A 252 9.64 -5.71 -12.60
C GLY A 252 9.33 -5.02 -13.93
N ARG A 253 8.42 -4.05 -13.90
CA ARG A 253 8.12 -3.24 -15.08
C ARG A 253 9.34 -2.45 -15.56
N ALA A 254 10.06 -1.81 -14.64
CA ALA A 254 11.27 -1.06 -14.98
C ALA A 254 12.36 -1.95 -15.60
N LEU A 255 12.54 -3.16 -15.08
CA LEU A 255 13.48 -4.15 -15.62
C LEU A 255 13.08 -4.57 -17.05
N ASP A 256 11.79 -4.85 -17.29
CA ASP A 256 11.33 -5.26 -18.62
C ASP A 256 11.48 -4.12 -19.65
N GLU A 257 11.20 -2.87 -19.28
CA GLU A 257 11.45 -1.68 -20.12
C GLU A 257 12.95 -1.52 -20.43
N ALA A 258 13.82 -1.66 -19.43
CA ALA A 258 15.26 -1.58 -19.62
C ALA A 258 15.80 -2.67 -20.55
N ILE A 259 15.33 -3.91 -20.42
CA ILE A 259 15.71 -5.03 -21.29
C ILE A 259 15.25 -4.78 -22.73
N GLN A 260 13.98 -4.35 -22.91
CA GLN A 260 13.45 -4.06 -24.23
C GLN A 260 14.24 -2.92 -24.90
N HIS A 261 14.49 -1.83 -24.18
CA HIS A 261 15.29 -0.72 -24.69
C HIS A 261 16.71 -1.14 -25.05
N ALA A 262 17.38 -1.91 -24.19
CA ALA A 262 18.74 -2.37 -24.44
C ALA A 262 18.86 -3.26 -25.69
N ARG A 263 17.83 -4.03 -26.02
CA ARG A 263 17.79 -4.90 -27.20
C ARG A 263 17.56 -4.14 -28.51
N THR A 264 16.85 -3.01 -28.46
CA THR A 264 16.41 -2.27 -29.66
C THR A 264 17.22 -1.01 -29.93
N ARG A 265 17.84 -0.42 -28.88
CA ARG A 265 18.65 0.80 -29.03
C ARG A 265 20.09 0.44 -29.39
N GLU A 266 20.57 1.02 -30.48
CA GLU A 266 21.97 0.88 -30.91
C GLU A 266 22.78 2.13 -30.57
N GLN A 267 24.00 1.92 -30.11
CA GLN A 267 25.05 2.92 -29.95
C GLN A 267 26.41 2.23 -30.18
N PHE A 268 27.38 3.02 -30.65
CA PHE A 268 28.71 2.50 -30.99
C PHE A 268 28.67 1.34 -31.99
N GLY A 269 27.70 1.34 -32.92
CA GLY A 269 27.53 0.35 -33.98
C GLY A 269 26.94 -0.99 -33.53
N LYS A 270 26.36 -1.09 -32.33
CA LYS A 270 25.76 -2.35 -31.83
C LYS A 270 24.64 -2.05 -30.80
N PRO A 271 23.72 -3.04 -30.54
CA PRO A 271 22.72 -2.92 -29.50
C PRO A 271 23.35 -2.67 -28.12
N LEU A 272 22.66 -1.87 -27.28
CA LEU A 272 23.11 -1.64 -25.90
C LEU A 272 23.24 -2.93 -25.10
N SER A 273 22.45 -3.95 -25.40
CA SER A 273 22.51 -5.29 -24.77
C SER A 273 23.84 -6.02 -24.96
N GLU A 274 24.68 -5.57 -25.91
CA GLU A 274 26.03 -6.13 -26.12
C GLU A 274 27.13 -5.38 -25.34
N LEU A 275 26.76 -4.31 -24.63
CA LEU A 275 27.70 -3.52 -23.82
C LEU A 275 27.83 -4.12 -22.42
N PRO A 276 29.05 -4.49 -21.96
CA PRO A 276 29.23 -5.19 -20.67
C PRO A 276 28.67 -4.46 -19.45
N LEU A 277 28.74 -3.11 -19.40
CA LEU A 277 28.19 -2.32 -18.29
C LEU A 277 26.65 -2.31 -18.27
N ILE A 278 26.00 -2.45 -19.42
CA ILE A 278 24.55 -2.60 -19.51
C ILE A 278 24.12 -4.00 -19.07
N GLN A 279 24.88 -5.03 -19.51
CA GLN A 279 24.65 -6.42 -19.08
C GLN A 279 24.78 -6.57 -17.56
N ASP A 280 25.80 -5.95 -16.93
CA ASP A 280 26.00 -5.95 -15.49
C ASP A 280 24.83 -5.27 -14.75
N LYS A 281 24.36 -4.11 -15.21
CA LYS A 281 23.18 -3.45 -14.62
C LYS A 281 21.95 -4.34 -14.68
N ILE A 282 21.60 -4.89 -15.85
CA ILE A 282 20.43 -5.78 -16.03
C ILE A 282 20.55 -7.01 -15.13
N ALA A 283 21.73 -7.62 -15.01
CA ALA A 283 21.95 -8.78 -14.14
C ALA A 283 21.71 -8.42 -12.66
N ARG A 284 22.25 -7.31 -12.19
CA ARG A 284 22.03 -6.82 -10.80
C ARG A 284 20.55 -6.49 -10.53
N MET A 285 19.86 -5.83 -11.47
CA MET A 285 18.43 -5.55 -11.36
C MET A 285 17.64 -6.86 -11.20
N ALA A 286 17.90 -7.87 -12.03
CA ALA A 286 17.23 -9.17 -11.97
C ALA A 286 17.48 -9.91 -10.64
N ILE A 287 18.73 -9.90 -10.14
CA ILE A 287 19.10 -10.53 -8.86
C ILE A 287 18.37 -9.86 -7.71
N ARG A 288 18.41 -8.52 -7.63
CA ARG A 288 17.71 -7.74 -6.60
C ARG A 288 16.21 -7.98 -6.60
N LEU A 289 15.58 -7.95 -7.77
CA LEU A 289 14.15 -8.22 -7.90
C LEU A 289 13.79 -9.61 -7.38
N ARG A 290 14.57 -10.63 -7.78
CA ARG A 290 14.32 -12.00 -7.36
C ARG A 290 14.47 -12.18 -5.86
N ALA A 291 15.51 -11.61 -5.24
CA ALA A 291 15.73 -11.67 -3.81
C ALA A 291 14.59 -10.93 -3.04
N SER A 292 14.16 -9.77 -3.54
CA SER A 292 13.04 -9.02 -2.97
C SER A 292 11.74 -9.85 -2.97
N ARG A 293 11.43 -10.49 -4.10
CA ARG A 293 10.24 -11.35 -4.21
C ARG A 293 10.28 -12.51 -3.22
N LEU A 294 11.42 -13.18 -3.05
CA LEU A 294 11.54 -14.30 -2.11
C LEU A 294 11.23 -13.87 -0.68
N LEU A 295 11.80 -12.76 -0.20
CA LEU A 295 11.50 -12.22 1.14
C LEU A 295 10.04 -11.82 1.30
N VAL A 296 9.43 -11.21 0.28
CA VAL A 296 8.03 -10.78 0.32
C VAL A 296 7.08 -11.97 0.44
N TYR A 297 7.27 -13.00 -0.39
CA TYR A 297 6.38 -14.16 -0.39
C TYR A 297 6.63 -15.09 0.78
N GLU A 298 7.86 -15.15 1.33
CA GLU A 298 8.16 -15.81 2.59
C GLU A 298 7.35 -15.15 3.74
N ALA A 299 7.43 -13.84 3.90
CA ALA A 299 6.72 -13.11 4.95
C ALA A 299 5.19 -13.27 4.84
N ALA A 300 4.64 -13.24 3.64
CA ALA A 300 3.22 -13.47 3.40
C ALA A 300 2.82 -14.93 3.69
N TRP A 301 3.65 -15.89 3.29
CA TRP A 301 3.43 -17.30 3.54
C TRP A 301 3.41 -17.62 5.03
N GLU A 302 4.38 -17.13 5.80
CA GLU A 302 4.42 -17.28 7.26
C GLU A 302 3.12 -16.77 7.90
N LYS A 303 2.61 -15.62 7.41
CA LYS A 303 1.33 -15.09 7.92
C LYS A 303 0.15 -15.99 7.58
N ASP A 304 0.08 -16.51 6.37
CA ASP A 304 -0.98 -17.41 5.91
C ASP A 304 -0.91 -18.79 6.59
N GLN A 305 0.28 -19.22 7.07
CA GLN A 305 0.44 -20.42 7.88
C GLN A 305 -0.02 -20.24 9.35
N GLY A 306 -0.56 -19.09 9.70
CA GLY A 306 -1.13 -18.83 11.02
C GLY A 306 -0.16 -18.20 12.02
N ALA A 307 1.01 -17.72 11.59
CA ALA A 307 1.89 -16.97 12.47
C ALA A 307 1.14 -15.79 13.11
N GLU A 308 1.15 -15.70 14.43
CA GLU A 308 0.47 -14.63 15.17
C GLU A 308 1.03 -13.25 14.74
N ARG A 309 2.36 -13.16 14.61
CA ARG A 309 3.09 -11.96 14.21
C ARG A 309 4.15 -12.31 13.18
N VAL A 310 4.31 -11.44 12.20
CA VAL A 310 5.33 -11.51 11.15
C VAL A 310 6.15 -10.21 11.08
N THR A 311 6.33 -9.59 12.25
CA THR A 311 6.96 -8.26 12.34
C THR A 311 8.42 -8.28 11.84
N LEU A 312 9.16 -9.36 12.09
CA LEU A 312 10.53 -9.53 11.62
C LEU A 312 10.54 -9.71 10.10
N GLU A 313 9.83 -10.70 9.60
CA GLU A 313 9.79 -11.10 8.19
C GLU A 313 9.23 -9.98 7.31
N SER A 314 8.08 -9.40 7.73
CA SER A 314 7.45 -8.30 7.00
C SER A 314 8.28 -7.01 7.01
N GLY A 315 9.01 -6.74 8.11
CA GLY A 315 9.95 -5.62 8.20
C GLY A 315 11.15 -5.80 7.26
N MET A 316 11.77 -6.98 7.24
CA MET A 316 12.84 -7.33 6.31
C MET A 316 12.37 -7.23 4.86
N ALA A 317 11.24 -7.85 4.55
CA ALA A 317 10.67 -7.88 3.20
C ALA A 317 10.39 -6.47 2.66
N LYS A 318 9.72 -5.62 3.46
CA LYS A 318 9.37 -4.25 3.06
C LYS A 318 10.61 -3.39 2.87
N ALA A 319 11.53 -3.37 3.84
CA ALA A 319 12.74 -2.57 3.75
C ALA A 319 13.58 -2.97 2.53
N PHE A 320 13.86 -4.27 2.38
CA PHE A 320 14.69 -4.77 1.29
C PHE A 320 14.04 -4.54 -0.08
N ALA A 321 12.75 -4.87 -0.25
CA ALA A 321 12.08 -4.75 -1.53
C ALA A 321 11.96 -3.30 -2.00
N THR A 322 11.59 -2.37 -1.11
CA THR A 322 11.39 -0.96 -1.49
C THR A 322 12.71 -0.24 -1.79
N GLU A 323 13.79 -0.54 -1.06
CA GLU A 323 15.13 -0.01 -1.37
C GLU A 323 15.67 -0.54 -2.70
N ASN A 324 15.52 -1.84 -2.94
CA ASN A 324 15.96 -2.44 -4.21
C ASN A 324 15.10 -1.98 -5.38
N ALA A 325 13.79 -1.76 -5.20
CA ALA A 325 12.94 -1.22 -6.26
C ALA A 325 13.41 0.18 -6.69
N GLN A 326 13.75 1.06 -5.74
CA GLN A 326 14.34 2.37 -6.07
C GLN A 326 15.61 2.23 -6.89
N THR A 327 16.51 1.33 -6.51
CA THR A 327 17.77 1.07 -7.23
C THR A 327 17.51 0.51 -8.63
N ILE A 328 16.56 -0.44 -8.76
CA ILE A 328 16.22 -1.06 -10.06
C ILE A 328 15.61 -0.02 -11.00
N VAL A 329 14.72 0.82 -10.51
CA VAL A 329 14.10 1.87 -11.33
C VAL A 329 15.12 2.93 -11.74
N ASP A 330 16.03 3.32 -10.84
CA ASP A 330 17.13 4.25 -11.14
C ASP A 330 18.04 3.69 -12.25
N ASP A 331 18.45 2.42 -12.15
CA ASP A 331 19.23 1.74 -13.20
C ASP A 331 18.45 1.65 -14.54
N ALA A 332 17.12 1.48 -14.50
CA ALA A 332 16.30 1.50 -15.71
C ALA A 332 16.29 2.89 -16.37
N VAL A 333 16.08 3.95 -15.59
CA VAL A 333 16.17 5.33 -16.09
C VAL A 333 17.54 5.59 -16.71
N GLN A 334 18.62 5.16 -16.05
CA GLN A 334 19.99 5.32 -16.54
C GLN A 334 20.23 4.57 -17.87
N ILE A 335 19.67 3.36 -18.03
CA ILE A 335 19.77 2.58 -19.29
C ILE A 335 19.00 3.26 -20.42
N LEU A 336 17.82 3.82 -20.14
CA LEU A 336 17.02 4.54 -21.12
C LEU A 336 17.63 5.91 -21.49
N GLY A 337 18.53 6.45 -20.66
CA GLY A 337 19.16 7.75 -20.85
C GLY A 337 18.12 8.89 -20.88
N GLY A 338 18.28 9.85 -21.80
CA GLY A 338 17.37 10.99 -21.93
C GLY A 338 15.89 10.62 -22.09
N ARG A 339 15.57 9.45 -22.66
CA ARG A 339 14.18 8.96 -22.74
C ARG A 339 13.62 8.59 -21.38
N GLY A 340 14.46 8.10 -20.46
CA GLY A 340 14.06 7.66 -19.14
C GLY A 340 13.54 8.78 -18.22
N VAL A 341 13.89 10.04 -18.50
CA VAL A 341 13.50 11.21 -17.69
C VAL A 341 12.37 12.04 -18.32
N LEU A 342 11.81 11.60 -19.45
CA LEU A 342 10.67 12.28 -20.05
C LEU A 342 9.39 11.97 -19.27
N LYS A 343 8.53 12.97 -19.05
CA LYS A 343 7.26 12.82 -18.30
C LYS A 343 6.35 11.71 -18.85
N GLU A 344 6.41 11.46 -20.15
CA GLU A 344 5.68 10.40 -20.85
C GLU A 344 6.29 9.01 -20.68
N SER A 345 7.52 8.91 -20.13
CA SER A 345 8.20 7.65 -19.92
C SER A 345 7.62 6.89 -18.74
N VAL A 346 7.39 5.59 -18.92
CA VAL A 346 6.99 4.70 -17.84
C VAL A 346 8.03 4.70 -16.71
N THR A 347 9.33 4.75 -17.04
CA THR A 347 10.40 4.75 -16.03
C THR A 347 10.40 6.01 -15.18
N ASP A 348 10.06 7.18 -15.73
CA ASP A 348 9.89 8.40 -14.94
C ASP A 348 8.71 8.29 -13.96
N LEU A 349 7.55 7.81 -14.43
CA LEU A 349 6.41 7.55 -13.55
C LEU A 349 6.78 6.58 -12.43
N LEU A 350 7.45 5.47 -12.75
CA LEU A 350 7.89 4.49 -11.76
C LEU A 350 8.89 5.08 -10.77
N TYR A 351 9.83 5.91 -11.23
CA TYR A 351 10.83 6.58 -10.40
C TYR A 351 10.17 7.46 -9.32
N ARG A 352 9.16 8.24 -9.72
CA ARG A 352 8.39 9.07 -8.80
C ARG A 352 7.50 8.24 -7.86
N SER A 353 6.94 7.13 -8.34
CA SER A 353 6.03 6.28 -7.59
C SER A 353 6.73 5.44 -6.52
N VAL A 354 7.84 4.78 -6.84
CA VAL A 354 8.56 3.91 -5.88
C VAL A 354 9.12 4.67 -4.70
N ARG A 355 9.38 5.99 -4.85
CA ARG A 355 9.98 6.80 -3.79
C ARG A 355 9.13 6.82 -2.51
N ALA A 356 7.81 6.85 -2.65
CA ALA A 356 6.88 6.88 -1.52
C ALA A 356 6.83 5.56 -0.75
N LEU A 357 7.06 4.41 -1.42
CA LEU A 357 7.04 3.07 -0.80
C LEU A 357 8.06 2.92 0.34
N ARG A 358 9.15 3.66 0.29
CA ARG A 358 10.20 3.69 1.34
C ARG A 358 9.78 4.47 2.58
N ILE A 359 8.71 5.27 2.50
CA ILE A 359 8.29 6.23 3.52
C ILE A 359 7.06 5.73 4.26
N TYR A 360 5.98 5.44 3.55
CA TYR A 360 4.73 5.06 4.19
C TYR A 360 4.74 3.62 4.74
N GLU A 361 3.78 3.29 5.60
CA GLU A 361 3.65 2.01 6.31
C GLU A 361 4.93 1.63 7.09
N GLY A 362 5.59 2.64 7.63
CA GLY A 362 6.85 2.55 8.34
C GLY A 362 8.06 2.80 7.43
N ALA A 363 8.72 3.94 7.63
CA ALA A 363 9.93 4.31 6.89
C ALA A 363 11.02 3.22 7.00
N THR A 364 11.95 3.18 6.04
CA THR A 364 13.04 2.19 5.99
C THR A 364 13.78 2.11 7.32
N GLU A 365 14.08 3.25 7.94
CA GLU A 365 14.78 3.34 9.22
C GLU A 365 13.97 2.73 10.37
N VAL A 366 12.63 2.94 10.36
CA VAL A 366 11.71 2.32 11.33
C VAL A 366 11.70 0.81 11.15
N GLN A 367 11.70 0.30 9.90
CA GLN A 367 11.79 -1.14 9.66
C GLN A 367 13.10 -1.72 10.17
N HIS A 368 14.24 -1.04 9.95
CA HIS A 368 15.54 -1.49 10.49
C HIS A 368 15.53 -1.57 12.03
N LEU A 369 14.94 -0.57 12.70
CA LEU A 369 14.79 -0.59 14.17
C LEU A 369 13.87 -1.73 14.63
N LEU A 370 12.76 -1.99 13.93
CA LEU A 370 11.85 -3.10 14.25
C LEU A 370 12.56 -4.45 14.10
N VAL A 371 13.28 -4.66 12.99
CA VAL A 371 14.06 -5.88 12.74
C VAL A 371 15.11 -6.08 13.84
N ALA A 372 15.90 -5.05 14.15
CA ALA A 372 16.90 -5.12 15.20
C ALA A 372 16.28 -5.43 16.56
N ALA A 373 15.15 -4.79 16.90
CA ALA A 373 14.44 -5.04 18.15
C ALA A 373 13.91 -6.47 18.27
N GLN A 374 13.49 -7.11 17.16
CA GLN A 374 13.08 -8.52 17.19
C GLN A 374 14.27 -9.46 17.41
N LEU A 375 15.40 -9.22 16.72
CA LEU A 375 16.60 -10.05 16.80
C LEU A 375 17.33 -9.93 18.16
N LEU A 376 17.25 -8.77 18.81
CA LEU A 376 17.89 -8.49 20.08
C LEU A 376 17.04 -8.84 21.31
N LYS A 377 15.83 -9.36 21.12
CA LYS A 377 15.03 -9.88 22.25
C LYS A 377 15.78 -11.03 22.92
N PRO A 378 15.84 -11.06 24.27
CA PRO A 378 16.36 -12.24 24.96
C PRO A 378 15.59 -13.48 24.51
N THR A 379 16.32 -14.55 24.20
CA THR A 379 15.70 -15.89 24.01
C THR A 379 15.10 -16.31 25.35
N SER A 380 13.79 -16.41 25.44
CA SER A 380 13.06 -16.91 26.61
C SER A 380 13.29 -18.40 26.79
#